data_53a437a0e238925c522510944a495d68
#
_entry.id   53a437a0e238925c522510944a495d68
#
_cell.length_a   1.000
_cell.length_b   1.000
_cell.length_c   1.000
_cell.angle_alpha   90.00
_cell.angle_beta   90.00
_cell.angle_gamma   90.00
#
_symmetry.space_group_name_H-M   'P 1'
#
loop_
_entity.id
_entity.type
_entity.pdbx_description
1 polymer ?
#
loop_
_entity_poly.entity_id
_entity_poly.type
_entity_poly.pdbx_seq_one_letter_code
_entity_poly.pdbx_strand_id
1 'polypeptide(L)'
;MRILLIGATGKLGAAVHETLAGRGHEIITVGRRGGDLRLDISDPAQVTEAYDRAAERAGTLDAVVSAAGDTPYKPVAAMTAEDYAAGFRGKVLGQIELVRQGTARIAGRGSFTLITGVSSRDPIPTGSAAAMANGAVEAFVRAAALDIAPQRVNAVGPTVFTESLAEYGDFFPGVKPVDLAQVAAAYVRSVEGGQTGQVYEPV
;
A
#
# COMPACT_ATOMS: atom_id res chain seq x y z
N MET A 1 -16.54 3.40 9.02
CA MET A 1 -16.34 3.15 7.58
C MET A 1 -16.09 1.66 7.36
N ARG A 2 -16.40 1.17 6.18
CA ARG A 2 -16.09 -0.19 5.72
C ARG A 2 -14.85 -0.15 4.85
N ILE A 3 -13.82 -0.84 5.25
CA ILE A 3 -12.47 -0.72 4.68
C ILE A 3 -11.99 -2.08 4.17
N LEU A 4 -11.53 -2.15 2.94
CA LEU A 4 -10.82 -3.29 2.39
C LEU A 4 -9.32 -3.09 2.63
N LEU A 5 -8.70 -3.92 3.47
CA LEU A 5 -7.28 -3.84 3.82
C LEU A 5 -6.48 -4.98 3.19
N ILE A 6 -5.63 -4.62 2.24
CA ILE A 6 -4.72 -5.54 1.55
C ILE A 6 -3.40 -5.63 2.32
N GLY A 7 -2.93 -6.86 2.55
CA GLY A 7 -1.66 -7.11 3.24
C GLY A 7 -1.76 -7.12 4.76
N ALA A 8 -2.95 -7.30 5.31
CA ALA A 8 -3.24 -7.27 6.75
C ALA A 8 -2.38 -8.25 7.60
N THR A 9 -1.83 -9.30 6.99
CA THR A 9 -1.02 -10.31 7.68
C THR A 9 0.47 -9.96 7.81
N GLY A 10 0.92 -8.88 7.17
CA GLY A 10 2.28 -8.34 7.32
C GLY A 10 2.43 -7.45 8.56
N LYS A 11 3.68 -7.15 8.97
CA LYS A 11 3.97 -6.28 10.14
C LYS A 11 3.21 -4.95 10.05
N LEU A 12 3.36 -4.22 8.95
CA LEU A 12 2.66 -2.95 8.74
C LEU A 12 1.14 -3.14 8.67
N GLY A 13 0.68 -4.14 7.89
CA GLY A 13 -0.76 -4.38 7.75
C GLY A 13 -1.46 -4.70 9.06
N ALA A 14 -0.81 -5.43 9.96
CA ALA A 14 -1.33 -5.71 11.30
C ALA A 14 -1.48 -4.44 12.14
N ALA A 15 -0.47 -3.56 12.14
CA ALA A 15 -0.53 -2.29 12.85
C ALA A 15 -1.61 -1.34 12.28
N VAL A 16 -1.74 -1.29 10.95
CA VAL A 16 -2.80 -0.52 10.29
C VAL A 16 -4.18 -1.09 10.62
N HIS A 17 -4.33 -2.42 10.61
CA HIS A 17 -5.57 -3.08 11.00
C HIS A 17 -5.97 -2.72 12.44
N GLU A 18 -5.07 -2.90 13.40
CA GLU A 18 -5.31 -2.61 14.82
C GLU A 18 -5.72 -1.14 15.01
N THR A 19 -4.98 -0.22 14.37
CA THR A 19 -5.24 1.22 14.49
C THR A 19 -6.60 1.61 13.92
N LEU A 20 -6.95 1.13 12.71
CA LEU A 20 -8.23 1.47 12.07
C LEU A 20 -9.40 0.77 12.77
N ALA A 21 -9.27 -0.48 13.21
CA ALA A 21 -10.29 -1.19 13.99
C ALA A 21 -10.54 -0.52 15.33
N GLY A 22 -9.48 -0.08 16.04
CA GLY A 22 -9.59 0.67 17.29
C GLY A 22 -10.30 2.02 17.15
N ARG A 23 -10.42 2.54 15.92
CA ARG A 23 -11.21 3.76 15.60
C ARG A 23 -12.67 3.46 15.22
N GLY A 24 -13.10 2.20 15.33
CA GLY A 24 -14.47 1.77 15.07
C GLY A 24 -14.79 1.54 13.58
N HIS A 25 -13.78 1.29 12.74
CA HIS A 25 -14.00 0.89 11.35
C HIS A 25 -14.22 -0.62 11.24
N GLU A 26 -15.09 -1.01 10.34
CA GLU A 26 -15.27 -2.40 9.92
C GLU A 26 -14.23 -2.72 8.84
N ILE A 27 -13.41 -3.74 9.05
CA ILE A 27 -12.28 -4.04 8.18
C ILE A 27 -12.42 -5.45 7.60
N ILE A 28 -12.37 -5.55 6.28
CA ILE A 28 -12.27 -6.82 5.56
C ILE A 28 -10.80 -6.97 5.15
N THR A 29 -10.17 -8.02 5.62
CA THR A 29 -8.74 -8.25 5.44
C THR A 29 -8.47 -9.15 4.23
N VAL A 30 -7.48 -8.77 3.41
CA VAL A 30 -7.02 -9.55 2.24
C VAL A 30 -5.53 -9.83 2.37
N GLY A 31 -5.13 -11.06 2.10
CA GLY A 31 -3.72 -11.44 2.05
C GLY A 31 -3.51 -12.75 1.31
N ARG A 32 -2.29 -12.97 0.79
CA ARG A 32 -1.95 -14.19 0.03
C ARG A 32 -2.00 -15.47 0.88
N ARG A 33 -1.69 -15.37 2.18
CA ARG A 33 -1.58 -16.53 3.07
C ARG A 33 -2.62 -16.55 4.19
N GLY A 34 -3.39 -15.47 4.35
CA GLY A 34 -4.36 -15.34 5.44
C GLY A 34 -5.21 -14.09 5.28
N GLY A 35 -6.02 -13.81 6.30
CA GLY A 35 -7.04 -12.78 6.28
C GLY A 35 -8.42 -13.37 6.01
N ASP A 36 -9.44 -12.53 5.95
CA ASP A 36 -10.81 -12.93 5.61
C ASP A 36 -10.91 -13.48 4.19
N LEU A 37 -10.13 -12.88 3.29
CA LEU A 37 -10.04 -13.28 1.88
C LEU A 37 -8.58 -13.64 1.54
N ARG A 38 -8.39 -14.80 0.91
CA ARG A 38 -7.06 -15.24 0.46
C ARG A 38 -6.94 -15.00 -1.03
N LEU A 39 -6.30 -13.88 -1.40
CA LEU A 39 -6.20 -13.41 -2.78
C LEU A 39 -4.85 -12.72 -3.00
N ASP A 40 -4.37 -12.74 -4.26
CA ASP A 40 -3.15 -12.07 -4.71
C ASP A 40 -3.51 -10.91 -5.65
N ILE A 41 -3.22 -9.69 -5.23
CA ILE A 41 -3.51 -8.49 -6.04
C ILE A 41 -2.61 -8.34 -7.28
N SER A 42 -1.58 -9.15 -7.44
CA SER A 42 -0.79 -9.19 -8.68
C SER A 42 -1.58 -9.79 -9.86
N ASP A 43 -2.70 -10.46 -9.58
CA ASP A 43 -3.65 -10.98 -10.54
C ASP A 43 -4.90 -10.07 -10.59
N PRO A 44 -5.16 -9.36 -11.70
CA PRO A 44 -6.33 -8.49 -11.83
C PRO A 44 -7.68 -9.18 -11.62
N ALA A 45 -7.80 -10.47 -11.93
CA ALA A 45 -9.03 -11.22 -11.71
C ALA A 45 -9.29 -11.42 -10.19
N GLN A 46 -8.24 -11.64 -9.41
CA GLN A 46 -8.34 -11.75 -7.96
C GLN A 46 -8.62 -10.39 -7.29
N VAL A 47 -8.21 -9.28 -7.90
CA VAL A 47 -8.64 -7.94 -7.45
C VAL A 47 -10.15 -7.77 -7.64
N THR A 48 -10.70 -8.22 -8.79
CA THR A 48 -12.15 -8.23 -9.02
C THR A 48 -12.86 -9.06 -7.95
N GLU A 49 -12.40 -10.29 -7.71
CA GLU A 49 -12.95 -11.18 -6.68
C GLU A 49 -12.90 -10.56 -5.28
N ALA A 50 -11.81 -9.84 -4.94
CA ALA A 50 -11.68 -9.16 -3.65
C ALA A 50 -12.80 -8.13 -3.44
N TYR A 51 -13.11 -7.33 -4.46
CA TYR A 51 -14.19 -6.36 -4.40
C TYR A 51 -15.56 -7.01 -4.31
N ASP A 52 -15.82 -8.02 -5.12
CA ASP A 52 -17.12 -8.70 -5.17
C ASP A 52 -17.42 -9.37 -3.81
N ARG A 53 -16.47 -10.13 -3.27
CA ARG A 53 -16.60 -10.77 -1.95
C ARG A 53 -16.67 -9.78 -0.79
N ALA A 54 -15.97 -8.66 -0.89
CA ALA A 54 -16.05 -7.61 0.13
C ALA A 54 -17.42 -6.93 0.10
N ALA A 55 -17.97 -6.67 -1.09
CA ALA A 55 -19.32 -6.11 -1.24
C ALA A 55 -20.41 -7.05 -0.75
N GLU A 56 -20.27 -8.37 -0.98
CA GLU A 56 -21.17 -9.38 -0.42
C GLU A 56 -21.19 -9.39 1.11
N ARG A 57 -20.03 -9.17 1.75
CA ARG A 57 -19.90 -9.21 3.22
C ARG A 57 -20.36 -7.94 3.91
N ALA A 58 -20.02 -6.79 3.36
CA ALA A 58 -20.19 -5.51 4.04
C ALA A 58 -21.01 -4.47 3.25
N GLY A 59 -21.39 -4.78 2.01
CA GLY A 59 -22.01 -3.80 1.11
C GLY A 59 -20.99 -2.81 0.55
N THR A 60 -21.40 -1.56 0.36
CA THR A 60 -20.53 -0.53 -0.23
C THR A 60 -19.31 -0.23 0.65
N LEU A 61 -18.12 -0.35 0.10
CA LEU A 61 -16.88 0.02 0.76
C LEU A 61 -16.70 1.54 0.78
N ASP A 62 -16.13 2.06 1.86
CA ASP A 62 -15.80 3.48 2.01
C ASP A 62 -14.33 3.77 1.69
N ALA A 63 -13.44 2.79 1.92
CA ALA A 63 -12.01 2.93 1.64
C ALA A 63 -11.35 1.61 1.25
N VAL A 64 -10.26 1.73 0.49
CA VAL A 64 -9.34 0.64 0.16
C VAL A 64 -7.94 1.02 0.61
N VAL A 65 -7.32 0.15 1.38
CA VAL A 65 -6.01 0.38 2.00
C VAL A 65 -5.06 -0.73 1.59
N SER A 66 -3.90 -0.39 1.05
CA SER A 66 -2.84 -1.33 0.73
C SER A 66 -1.64 -1.15 1.66
N ALA A 67 -1.26 -2.22 2.33
CA ALA A 67 -0.01 -2.39 3.06
C ALA A 67 0.79 -3.57 2.45
N ALA A 68 0.56 -3.87 1.17
CA ALA A 68 1.17 -4.97 0.45
C ALA A 68 1.98 -4.49 -0.74
N GLY A 69 3.10 -5.11 -0.97
CA GLY A 69 3.98 -4.91 -2.12
C GLY A 69 5.37 -5.41 -1.81
N ASP A 70 5.95 -6.17 -2.73
CA ASP A 70 7.26 -6.76 -2.60
C ASP A 70 8.09 -6.49 -3.85
N THR A 71 9.39 -6.32 -3.67
CA THR A 71 10.34 -6.08 -4.76
C THR A 71 11.63 -6.83 -4.49
N PRO A 72 12.33 -7.34 -5.51
CA PRO A 72 13.63 -7.96 -5.31
C PRO A 72 14.70 -6.93 -4.92
N TYR A 73 15.64 -7.36 -4.07
CA TYR A 73 16.80 -6.59 -3.64
C TYR A 73 18.07 -7.30 -4.12
N LYS A 74 18.70 -6.76 -5.16
CA LYS A 74 19.94 -7.28 -5.76
C LYS A 74 20.79 -6.11 -6.31
N PRO A 75 22.12 -6.25 -6.39
CA PRO A 75 22.94 -5.30 -7.13
C PRO A 75 22.44 -5.15 -8.58
N VAL A 76 22.48 -3.94 -9.12
CA VAL A 76 21.99 -3.66 -10.50
C VAL A 76 22.58 -4.62 -11.54
N ALA A 77 23.86 -4.94 -11.42
CA ALA A 77 24.52 -5.87 -12.35
C ALA A 77 24.00 -7.34 -12.26
N ALA A 78 23.35 -7.70 -11.15
CA ALA A 78 22.76 -9.02 -10.94
C ALA A 78 21.24 -9.04 -11.17
N MET A 79 20.62 -7.88 -11.41
CA MET A 79 19.20 -7.78 -11.75
C MET A 79 18.96 -8.23 -13.19
N THR A 80 17.89 -8.96 -13.38
CA THR A 80 17.38 -9.31 -14.72
C THR A 80 16.16 -8.44 -15.08
N ALA A 81 15.81 -8.40 -16.35
CA ALA A 81 14.57 -7.75 -16.80
C ALA A 81 13.32 -8.35 -16.09
N GLU A 82 13.33 -9.67 -15.84
CA GLU A 82 12.24 -10.35 -15.13
C GLU A 82 12.18 -9.96 -13.64
N ASP A 83 13.31 -9.74 -12.97
CA ASP A 83 13.32 -9.22 -11.59
C ASP A 83 12.63 -7.86 -11.52
N TYR A 84 12.93 -6.93 -12.43
CA TYR A 84 12.26 -5.63 -12.50
C TYR A 84 10.77 -5.78 -12.83
N ALA A 85 10.43 -6.63 -13.79
CA ALA A 85 9.05 -6.88 -14.18
C ALA A 85 8.23 -7.50 -13.02
N ALA A 86 8.81 -8.44 -12.28
CA ALA A 86 8.17 -9.07 -11.10
C ALA A 86 7.91 -8.05 -9.99
N GLY A 87 8.90 -7.20 -9.67
CA GLY A 87 8.73 -6.11 -8.69
C GLY A 87 7.65 -5.12 -9.13
N PHE A 88 7.60 -4.78 -10.41
CA PHE A 88 6.60 -3.88 -10.95
C PHE A 88 5.19 -4.49 -10.88
N ARG A 89 5.02 -5.75 -11.29
CA ARG A 89 3.73 -6.46 -11.16
C ARG A 89 3.27 -6.55 -9.72
N GLY A 90 4.15 -6.99 -8.81
CA GLY A 90 3.80 -7.27 -7.42
C GLY A 90 3.52 -6.03 -6.58
N LYS A 91 4.17 -4.91 -6.86
CA LYS A 91 4.00 -3.69 -6.06
C LYS A 91 3.24 -2.58 -6.79
N VAL A 92 3.44 -2.38 -8.08
CA VAL A 92 2.86 -1.26 -8.81
C VAL A 92 1.51 -1.63 -9.41
N LEU A 93 1.49 -2.63 -10.31
CA LEU A 93 0.27 -2.95 -11.05
C LEU A 93 -0.86 -3.42 -10.12
N GLY A 94 -0.57 -4.23 -9.11
CA GLY A 94 -1.59 -4.65 -8.15
C GLY A 94 -2.25 -3.48 -7.43
N GLN A 95 -1.48 -2.48 -7.02
CA GLN A 95 -2.03 -1.28 -6.39
C GLN A 95 -2.77 -0.37 -7.38
N ILE A 96 -2.30 -0.26 -8.62
CA ILE A 96 -3.03 0.45 -9.69
C ILE A 96 -4.38 -0.24 -9.95
N GLU A 97 -4.42 -1.57 -10.01
CA GLU A 97 -5.65 -2.33 -10.20
C GLU A 97 -6.66 -2.12 -9.07
N LEU A 98 -6.20 -2.01 -7.82
CA LEU A 98 -7.08 -1.65 -6.69
C LEU A 98 -7.78 -0.32 -6.95
N VAL A 99 -7.07 0.70 -7.42
CA VAL A 99 -7.68 2.00 -7.73
C VAL A 99 -8.56 1.91 -8.98
N ARG A 100 -8.02 1.39 -10.09
CA ARG A 100 -8.71 1.33 -11.39
C ARG A 100 -10.06 0.61 -11.31
N GLN A 101 -10.09 -0.55 -10.68
CA GLN A 101 -11.32 -1.31 -10.52
C GLN A 101 -12.21 -0.75 -9.40
N GLY A 102 -11.58 -0.17 -8.36
CA GLY A 102 -12.26 0.34 -7.19
C GLY A 102 -13.08 1.60 -7.43
N THR A 103 -12.70 2.43 -8.40
CA THR A 103 -13.42 3.70 -8.69
C THR A 103 -14.92 3.51 -8.92
N ALA A 104 -15.32 2.38 -9.53
CA ALA A 104 -16.73 2.05 -9.76
C ALA A 104 -17.37 1.21 -8.64
N ARG A 105 -16.60 0.80 -7.62
CA ARG A 105 -17.00 -0.19 -6.61
C ARG A 105 -17.04 0.33 -5.18
N ILE A 106 -16.43 1.48 -4.91
CA ILE A 106 -16.46 2.11 -3.59
C ILE A 106 -17.38 3.34 -3.58
N ALA A 107 -17.65 3.87 -2.39
CA ALA A 107 -18.47 5.07 -2.22
C ALA A 107 -17.95 6.23 -3.09
N GLY A 108 -18.84 7.05 -3.61
CA GLY A 108 -18.51 8.16 -4.53
C GLY A 108 -17.59 9.24 -3.93
N ARG A 109 -17.40 9.26 -2.62
CA ARG A 109 -16.41 10.08 -1.89
C ARG A 109 -15.41 9.23 -1.10
N GLY A 110 -15.28 7.97 -1.44
CA GLY A 110 -14.39 7.01 -0.83
C GLY A 110 -12.91 7.34 -1.07
N SER A 111 -12.03 6.52 -0.50
CA SER A 111 -10.59 6.77 -0.59
C SER A 111 -9.76 5.51 -0.86
N PHE A 112 -8.62 5.73 -1.50
CA PHE A 112 -7.56 4.75 -1.69
C PHE A 112 -6.31 5.21 -0.96
N THR A 113 -5.67 4.30 -0.21
CA THR A 113 -4.37 4.53 0.42
C THR A 113 -3.40 3.45 -0.02
N LEU A 114 -2.37 3.84 -0.74
CA LEU A 114 -1.36 2.94 -1.31
C LEU A 114 -0.08 2.96 -0.48
N ILE A 115 0.76 1.92 -0.61
CA ILE A 115 2.07 1.85 0.03
C ILE A 115 3.18 2.15 -0.98
N THR A 116 4.06 3.06 -0.64
CA THR A 116 5.34 3.34 -1.30
C THR A 116 6.49 3.13 -0.32
N GLY A 117 7.54 3.92 -0.34
CA GLY A 117 8.65 3.87 0.62
C GLY A 117 9.72 4.87 0.29
N VAL A 118 10.56 5.17 1.28
CA VAL A 118 11.60 6.20 1.21
C VAL A 118 12.58 6.01 0.04
N SER A 119 12.82 4.78 -0.40
CA SER A 119 13.84 4.48 -1.41
C SER A 119 13.61 5.11 -2.79
N SER A 120 12.42 5.70 -3.05
CA SER A 120 12.19 6.55 -4.23
C SER A 120 12.94 7.88 -4.16
N ARG A 121 13.29 8.35 -2.97
CA ARG A 121 13.93 9.64 -2.68
C ARG A 121 15.31 9.49 -2.04
N ASP A 122 15.43 8.53 -1.14
CA ASP A 122 16.68 8.17 -0.45
C ASP A 122 16.96 6.67 -0.70
N PRO A 123 17.61 6.36 -1.84
CA PRO A 123 17.80 4.99 -2.27
C PRO A 123 18.90 4.29 -1.46
N ILE A 124 18.71 2.99 -1.27
CA ILE A 124 19.69 2.12 -0.60
C ILE A 124 20.40 1.21 -1.59
N PRO A 125 21.60 0.70 -1.27
CA PRO A 125 22.26 -0.33 -2.06
C PRO A 125 21.30 -1.51 -2.34
N THR A 126 21.39 -2.09 -3.52
CA THR A 126 20.55 -3.21 -3.99
C THR A 126 19.04 -2.88 -4.15
N GLY A 127 18.61 -1.66 -3.86
CA GLY A 127 17.20 -1.23 -3.82
C GLY A 127 16.64 -0.66 -5.13
N SER A 128 17.32 -0.85 -6.28
CA SER A 128 16.91 -0.21 -7.56
C SER A 128 15.47 -0.54 -7.98
N ALA A 129 15.03 -1.80 -7.83
CA ALA A 129 13.66 -2.20 -8.15
C ALA A 129 12.66 -1.59 -7.16
N ALA A 130 13.00 -1.50 -5.87
CA ALA A 130 12.17 -0.85 -4.86
C ALA A 130 12.03 0.66 -5.14
N ALA A 131 13.13 1.34 -5.46
CA ALA A 131 13.13 2.77 -5.80
C ALA A 131 12.26 3.05 -7.04
N MET A 132 12.42 2.25 -8.09
CA MET A 132 11.61 2.33 -9.31
C MET A 132 10.12 2.13 -9.00
N ALA A 133 9.76 1.07 -8.27
CA ALA A 133 8.38 0.75 -7.97
C ALA A 133 7.72 1.81 -7.06
N ASN A 134 8.44 2.29 -6.05
CA ASN A 134 7.96 3.35 -5.16
C ASN A 134 7.71 4.66 -5.94
N GLY A 135 8.66 5.08 -6.77
CA GLY A 135 8.50 6.27 -7.61
C GLY A 135 7.32 6.15 -8.58
N ALA A 136 7.09 4.97 -9.16
CA ALA A 136 5.94 4.72 -10.03
C ALA A 136 4.60 4.87 -9.28
N VAL A 137 4.47 4.31 -8.07
CA VAL A 137 3.26 4.47 -7.22
C VAL A 137 3.03 5.93 -6.87
N GLU A 138 4.08 6.68 -6.50
CA GLU A 138 3.97 8.10 -6.16
C GLU A 138 3.53 8.96 -7.34
N ALA A 139 4.09 8.71 -8.53
CA ALA A 139 3.69 9.40 -9.76
C ALA A 139 2.23 9.09 -10.13
N PHE A 140 1.84 7.80 -10.04
CA PHE A 140 0.46 7.37 -10.28
C PHE A 140 -0.51 8.08 -9.33
N VAL A 141 -0.24 8.13 -8.04
CA VAL A 141 -1.12 8.77 -7.04
C VAL A 141 -1.37 10.23 -7.36
N ARG A 142 -0.32 10.99 -7.75
CA ARG A 142 -0.46 12.41 -8.09
C ARG A 142 -1.34 12.62 -9.33
N ALA A 143 -1.19 11.77 -10.34
CA ALA A 143 -1.98 11.86 -11.57
C ALA A 143 -3.41 11.36 -11.36
N ALA A 144 -3.58 10.18 -10.77
CA ALA A 144 -4.89 9.58 -10.54
C ALA A 144 -5.81 10.43 -9.65
N ALA A 145 -5.23 11.20 -8.71
CA ALA A 145 -6.00 12.11 -7.87
C ALA A 145 -6.80 13.18 -8.65
N LEU A 146 -6.34 13.53 -9.85
CA LEU A 146 -7.04 14.46 -10.74
C LEU A 146 -8.22 13.79 -11.46
N ASP A 147 -8.07 12.50 -11.79
CA ASP A 147 -9.01 11.76 -12.60
C ASP A 147 -10.21 11.22 -11.81
N ILE A 148 -9.98 10.83 -10.54
CA ILE A 148 -10.98 10.11 -9.75
C ILE A 148 -11.81 11.00 -8.80
N ALA A 149 -11.57 12.31 -8.80
CA ALA A 149 -12.34 13.21 -7.93
C ALA A 149 -13.85 13.04 -8.14
N PRO A 150 -14.68 13.04 -7.11
CA PRO A 150 -14.40 13.42 -5.72
C PRO A 150 -13.86 12.29 -4.82
N GLN A 151 -13.59 11.10 -5.34
CA GLN A 151 -12.82 10.09 -4.62
C GLN A 151 -11.39 10.57 -4.42
N ARG A 152 -10.69 9.99 -3.44
CA ARG A 152 -9.34 10.41 -3.06
C ARG A 152 -8.36 9.25 -3.19
N VAL A 153 -7.13 9.54 -3.58
CA VAL A 153 -6.03 8.59 -3.57
C VAL A 153 -4.78 9.23 -2.98
N ASN A 154 -4.15 8.54 -2.03
CA ASN A 154 -2.89 8.96 -1.41
C ASN A 154 -1.95 7.76 -1.29
N ALA A 155 -0.68 8.03 -0.99
CA ALA A 155 0.29 7.00 -0.64
C ALA A 155 0.91 7.30 0.73
N VAL A 156 1.39 6.24 1.39
CA VAL A 156 2.22 6.31 2.59
C VAL A 156 3.59 5.75 2.24
N GLY A 157 4.64 6.55 2.44
CA GLY A 157 6.02 6.25 2.06
C GLY A 157 6.95 6.27 3.27
N PRO A 158 6.92 5.24 4.14
CA PRO A 158 7.75 5.19 5.33
C PRO A 158 9.23 4.94 5.01
N THR A 159 10.08 5.28 5.96
CA THR A 159 11.45 4.79 6.07
C THR A 159 11.47 3.37 6.69
N VAL A 160 12.64 2.88 7.09
CA VAL A 160 12.79 1.58 7.77
C VAL A 160 12.02 1.59 9.09
N PHE A 161 11.31 0.50 9.38
CA PHE A 161 10.57 0.38 10.65
C PHE A 161 11.50 0.05 11.81
N THR A 162 11.27 0.67 12.96
CA THR A 162 11.97 0.33 14.22
C THR A 162 11.90 -1.17 14.50
N GLU A 163 10.73 -1.79 14.26
CA GLU A 163 10.47 -3.22 14.46
C GLU A 163 11.13 -4.12 13.41
N SER A 164 11.81 -3.55 12.43
CA SER A 164 12.52 -4.28 11.38
C SER A 164 14.02 -3.98 11.33
N LEU A 165 14.54 -3.18 12.25
CA LEU A 165 15.96 -2.80 12.28
C LEU A 165 16.92 -3.99 12.40
N ALA A 166 16.55 -5.03 13.15
CA ALA A 166 17.36 -6.24 13.27
C ALA A 166 17.54 -6.98 11.91
N GLU A 167 16.63 -6.77 10.98
CA GLU A 167 16.62 -7.43 9.67
C GLU A 167 17.17 -6.52 8.55
N TYR A 168 16.86 -5.21 8.63
CA TYR A 168 17.12 -4.26 7.55
C TYR A 168 17.99 -3.07 7.93
N GLY A 169 18.35 -2.90 9.21
CA GLY A 169 19.03 -1.69 9.69
C GLY A 169 20.33 -1.38 8.95
N ASP A 170 21.11 -2.41 8.61
CA ASP A 170 22.38 -2.25 7.90
C ASP A 170 22.24 -1.65 6.50
N PHE A 171 21.06 -1.73 5.87
CA PHE A 171 20.78 -1.10 4.58
C PHE A 171 20.46 0.39 4.68
N PHE A 172 20.21 0.90 5.90
CA PHE A 172 19.78 2.27 6.17
C PHE A 172 20.74 3.01 7.14
N PRO A 173 22.06 3.08 6.85
CA PRO A 173 23.02 3.71 7.75
C PRO A 173 22.70 5.19 7.96
N GLY A 174 22.54 5.60 9.22
CA GLY A 174 22.25 6.99 9.59
C GLY A 174 20.81 7.46 9.35
N VAL A 175 19.94 6.60 8.82
CA VAL A 175 18.52 6.93 8.64
C VAL A 175 17.77 6.73 9.95
N LYS A 176 16.96 7.70 10.36
CA LYS A 176 16.10 7.57 11.53
C LYS A 176 14.97 6.59 11.23
N PRO A 177 14.80 5.52 12.01
CA PRO A 177 13.70 4.59 11.84
C PRO A 177 12.37 5.22 12.28
N VAL A 178 11.26 4.64 11.82
CA VAL A 178 9.90 5.03 12.18
C VAL A 178 9.15 3.88 12.82
N ASP A 179 8.41 4.14 13.88
CA ASP A 179 7.57 3.13 14.53
C ASP A 179 6.32 2.81 13.68
N LEU A 180 5.91 1.55 13.65
CA LEU A 180 4.73 1.12 12.90
C LEU A 180 3.47 1.90 13.30
N ALA A 181 3.34 2.32 14.56
CA ALA A 181 2.23 3.15 15.04
C ALA A 181 2.20 4.53 14.36
N GLN A 182 3.35 5.17 14.13
CA GLN A 182 3.44 6.44 13.41
C GLN A 182 3.07 6.26 11.93
N VAL A 183 3.50 5.15 11.32
CA VAL A 183 3.09 4.82 9.95
C VAL A 183 1.59 4.59 9.87
N ALA A 184 1.00 3.83 10.80
CA ALA A 184 -0.44 3.60 10.85
C ALA A 184 -1.24 4.90 11.03
N ALA A 185 -0.72 5.89 11.78
CA ALA A 185 -1.35 7.21 11.89
C ALA A 185 -1.41 7.96 10.54
N ALA A 186 -0.41 7.77 9.64
CA ALA A 186 -0.47 8.32 8.29
C ALA A 186 -1.58 7.66 7.44
N TYR A 187 -1.84 6.37 7.64
CA TYR A 187 -2.99 5.71 7.02
C TYR A 187 -4.33 6.28 7.53
N VAL A 188 -4.47 6.53 8.83
CA VAL A 188 -5.65 7.21 9.39
C VAL A 188 -5.84 8.56 8.72
N ARG A 189 -4.78 9.37 8.62
CA ARG A 189 -4.81 10.68 7.95
C ARG A 189 -5.28 10.59 6.50
N SER A 190 -4.88 9.57 5.77
CA SER A 190 -5.31 9.33 4.39
C SER A 190 -6.77 8.91 4.30
N VAL A 191 -7.19 7.97 5.15
CA VAL A 191 -8.54 7.39 5.15
C VAL A 191 -9.60 8.40 5.60
N GLU A 192 -9.36 9.08 6.72
CA GLU A 192 -10.34 9.97 7.36
C GLU A 192 -10.19 11.43 6.96
N GLY A 193 -9.02 11.84 6.49
CA GLY A 193 -8.74 13.22 6.08
C GLY A 193 -9.35 13.59 4.73
N GLY A 194 -9.22 14.87 4.36
CA GLY A 194 -9.77 15.42 3.11
C GLY A 194 -8.77 15.58 1.96
N GLN A 195 -7.49 15.22 2.16
CA GLN A 195 -6.44 15.42 1.15
C GLN A 195 -6.45 14.31 0.11
N THR A 196 -6.03 14.66 -1.11
CA THR A 196 -5.81 13.71 -2.22
C THR A 196 -4.50 14.03 -2.94
N GLY A 197 -3.93 13.05 -3.64
CA GLY A 197 -2.68 13.19 -4.39
C GLY A 197 -1.42 13.31 -3.50
N GLN A 198 -1.54 13.02 -2.20
CA GLN A 198 -0.46 13.17 -1.24
C GLN A 198 0.39 11.91 -1.14
N VAL A 199 1.68 12.10 -0.86
CA VAL A 199 2.57 11.07 -0.35
C VAL A 199 2.92 11.46 1.09
N TYR A 200 2.39 10.75 2.06
CA TYR A 200 2.71 10.96 3.47
C TYR A 200 4.01 10.25 3.81
N GLU A 201 4.93 10.96 4.41
CA GLU A 201 6.28 10.50 4.74
C GLU A 201 6.46 10.47 6.27
N PRO A 202 6.03 9.40 6.94
CA PRO A 202 6.29 9.25 8.36
C PRO A 202 7.80 8.98 8.60
N VAL A 203 8.42 9.83 9.44
CA VAL A 203 9.86 9.85 9.75
C VAL A 203 10.08 10.03 11.26
#